data_05ed614d914a27fb49cf392581caa204
#
_entry.id   05ed614d914a27fb49cf392581caa204
#
_cell.length_a   1.000
_cell.length_b   1.000
_cell.length_c   1.000
_cell.angle_alpha   90.00
_cell.angle_beta   90.00
_cell.angle_gamma   90.00
#
_symmetry.space_group_name_H-M   'P 1'
#
loop_
_entity.id
_entity.type
_entity.pdbx_description
1 polymer ?
#
loop_
_entity_poly.entity_id
_entity_poly.type
_entity_poly.pdbx_seq_one_letter_code
_entity_poly.pdbx_strand_id
1 'polypeptide(L)'
;MIKPYHIRKYKNLKLEDEIIIKDSQNKIILKMEPLKDIFIEQKKVIPFKCEFNKNITQTIKIDEQIYEGYTIPNNFRAYHFESEKIIIFNSSKTLTNEFLKLLKEKEKIEFEKVNFDLKKILDSRTTMSKGMHFKHADANVRSKSFHGINVEKNLEAESALNNGNVTYITISMDIPANDQITQKTINISKNSSISVVSKLETEESYLELVLNTYLKIKDLL
;
A
#
# COMPACT_ATOMS: atom_id res chain seq x y z
N MET A 1 -2.77 -1.21 14.93
CA MET A 1 -2.43 -0.10 13.98
C MET A 1 -2.77 -0.59 12.58
N ILE A 2 -3.53 0.19 11.81
CA ILE A 2 -3.88 -0.15 10.42
C ILE A 2 -2.61 -0.07 9.57
N LYS A 3 -2.25 -1.18 8.92
CA LYS A 3 -1.07 -1.23 8.04
C LYS A 3 -1.51 -1.06 6.59
N PRO A 4 -0.97 -0.08 5.85
CA PRO A 4 -1.24 0.06 4.44
C PRO A 4 -0.39 -0.90 3.62
N TYR A 5 -0.98 -1.44 2.56
CA TYR A 5 -0.33 -2.25 1.55
C TYR A 5 -0.31 -1.46 0.24
N HIS A 6 0.90 -1.14 -0.23
CA HIS A 6 1.10 -0.37 -1.46
C HIS A 6 1.38 -1.30 -2.63
N ILE A 7 0.50 -1.30 -3.63
CA ILE A 7 0.59 -2.16 -4.81
C ILE A 7 1.33 -1.43 -5.92
N ARG A 8 2.30 -2.09 -6.54
CA ARG A 8 3.04 -1.59 -7.70
C ARG A 8 3.08 -2.64 -8.79
N LYS A 9 2.83 -2.23 -10.04
CA LYS A 9 3.21 -3.01 -11.22
C LYS A 9 4.70 -2.79 -11.46
N TYR A 10 5.34 -3.74 -12.09
CA TYR A 10 6.73 -3.64 -12.46
C TYR A 10 6.97 -4.07 -13.91
N LYS A 11 8.04 -3.55 -14.50
CA LYS A 11 8.57 -3.97 -15.79
C LYS A 11 9.96 -4.55 -15.57
N ASN A 12 10.25 -5.70 -16.21
CA ASN A 12 11.58 -6.31 -16.24
C ASN A 12 12.19 -6.62 -14.85
N LEU A 13 11.36 -7.00 -13.88
CA LEU A 13 11.83 -7.40 -12.57
C LEU A 13 12.15 -8.90 -12.56
N LYS A 14 13.42 -9.23 -12.35
CA LYS A 14 13.85 -10.57 -11.95
C LYS A 14 14.28 -10.49 -10.50
N LEU A 15 13.46 -10.98 -9.61
CA LEU A 15 13.71 -10.99 -8.15
C LEU A 15 14.00 -12.43 -7.70
N GLU A 16 15.04 -13.04 -8.27
CA GLU A 16 15.51 -14.35 -7.80
C GLU A 16 16.60 -14.21 -6.74
N ASP A 17 17.31 -13.05 -6.74
CA ASP A 17 18.46 -12.82 -5.89
C ASP A 17 18.22 -11.70 -4.87
N GLU A 18 19.07 -11.69 -3.86
CA GLU A 18 19.16 -10.61 -2.89
C GLU A 18 19.66 -9.32 -3.55
N ILE A 19 18.98 -8.19 -3.27
CA ILE A 19 19.42 -6.87 -3.69
C ILE A 19 20.04 -6.14 -2.51
N ILE A 20 21.29 -5.69 -2.64
CA ILE A 20 22.00 -4.91 -1.62
C ILE A 20 22.53 -3.63 -2.24
N ILE A 21 22.09 -2.48 -1.76
CA ILE A 21 22.59 -1.18 -2.13
C ILE A 21 23.38 -0.58 -0.96
N LYS A 22 24.61 -0.14 -1.25
CA LYS A 22 25.51 0.46 -0.28
C LYS A 22 25.84 1.91 -0.65
N ASP A 23 26.20 2.70 0.36
CA ASP A 23 26.72 4.07 0.17
C ASP A 23 28.21 4.09 -0.22
N SER A 24 28.75 5.28 -0.34
CA SER A 24 30.17 5.51 -0.64
C SER A 24 31.14 5.01 0.45
N GLN A 25 30.64 4.77 1.66
CA GLN A 25 31.38 4.22 2.81
C GLN A 25 31.18 2.72 2.97
N ASN A 26 30.59 2.04 1.96
CA ASN A 26 30.28 0.60 1.96
C ASN A 26 29.26 0.17 3.03
N LYS A 27 28.46 1.11 3.59
CA LYS A 27 27.38 0.82 4.52
C LYS A 27 26.11 0.47 3.75
N ILE A 28 25.37 -0.54 4.21
CA ILE A 28 24.09 -0.94 3.60
C ILE A 28 23.06 0.16 3.81
N ILE A 29 22.54 0.71 2.70
CA ILE A 29 21.42 1.65 2.70
C ILE A 29 20.10 0.90 2.49
N LEU A 30 20.10 -0.09 1.58
CA LEU A 30 18.93 -0.87 1.23
C LEU A 30 19.32 -2.33 1.08
N LYS A 31 18.48 -3.20 1.64
CA LYS A 31 18.56 -4.64 1.45
C LYS A 31 17.16 -5.18 1.13
N MET A 32 17.05 -6.05 0.15
CA MET A 32 15.83 -6.78 -0.20
C MET A 32 16.19 -8.24 -0.35
N GLU A 33 15.83 -9.05 0.62
CA GLU A 33 16.21 -10.46 0.75
C GLU A 33 14.98 -11.35 0.53
N PRO A 34 15.02 -12.28 -0.45
CA PRO A 34 13.92 -13.21 -0.66
C PRO A 34 13.82 -14.18 0.51
N LEU A 35 12.61 -14.50 0.90
CA LEU A 35 12.28 -15.50 1.90
C LEU A 35 11.71 -16.75 1.21
N LYS A 36 11.45 -17.79 2.01
CA LYS A 36 10.81 -19.01 1.50
C LYS A 36 9.45 -18.69 0.88
N ASP A 37 9.22 -19.21 -0.31
CA ASP A 37 7.96 -19.08 -1.04
C ASP A 37 6.78 -19.54 -0.19
N ILE A 38 5.68 -18.81 -0.30
CA ILE A 38 4.38 -19.17 0.26
C ILE A 38 3.34 -19.27 -0.84
N PHE A 39 2.20 -19.90 -0.55
CA PHE A 39 1.08 -19.97 -1.48
C PHE A 39 -0.14 -19.28 -0.88
N ILE A 40 -0.74 -18.36 -1.63
CA ILE A 40 -2.00 -17.70 -1.29
C ILE A 40 -2.96 -17.94 -2.45
N GLU A 41 -4.09 -18.61 -2.18
CA GLU A 41 -5.07 -19.00 -3.20
C GLU A 41 -4.43 -19.65 -4.42
N GLN A 42 -3.58 -20.64 -4.20
CA GLN A 42 -2.84 -21.40 -5.22
C GLN A 42 -1.84 -20.54 -6.03
N LYS A 43 -1.68 -19.25 -5.72
CA LYS A 43 -0.69 -18.39 -6.35
C LYS A 43 0.62 -18.43 -5.56
N LYS A 44 1.71 -18.67 -6.28
CA LYS A 44 3.05 -18.56 -5.70
C LYS A 44 3.35 -17.10 -5.36
N VAL A 45 3.81 -16.88 -4.14
CA VAL A 45 4.23 -15.56 -3.62
C VAL A 45 5.63 -15.68 -3.09
N ILE A 46 6.51 -14.78 -3.49
CA ILE A 46 7.83 -14.65 -2.94
C ILE A 46 7.84 -13.48 -1.95
N PRO A 47 7.86 -13.76 -0.63
CA PRO A 47 8.01 -12.70 0.36
C PRO A 47 9.45 -12.20 0.37
N PHE A 48 9.63 -10.92 0.66
CA PHE A 48 10.92 -10.29 0.85
C PHE A 48 10.98 -9.61 2.21
N LYS A 49 12.11 -9.79 2.89
CA LYS A 49 12.50 -8.94 4.01
C LYS A 49 13.20 -7.71 3.43
N CYS A 50 12.66 -6.53 3.70
CA CYS A 50 13.19 -5.27 3.24
C CYS A 50 13.77 -4.49 4.41
N GLU A 51 15.02 -4.05 4.28
CA GLU A 51 15.70 -3.15 5.20
C GLU A 51 16.05 -1.86 4.46
N PHE A 52 15.72 -0.72 5.07
CA PHE A 52 16.03 0.58 4.49
C PHE A 52 16.54 1.53 5.56
N ASN A 53 17.81 1.86 5.48
CA ASN A 53 18.51 2.74 6.40
C ASN A 53 18.44 4.17 5.87
N LYS A 54 17.51 4.96 6.44
CA LYS A 54 17.30 6.35 6.04
C LYS A 54 18.27 7.26 6.79
N ASN A 55 19.15 7.91 6.06
CA ASN A 55 20.03 8.93 6.62
C ASN A 55 19.28 10.25 6.75
N ILE A 56 19.31 10.83 7.95
CA ILE A 56 18.77 12.15 8.28
C ILE A 56 19.94 13.09 8.53
N THR A 57 20.00 14.17 7.78
CA THR A 57 21.06 15.18 7.89
C THR A 57 20.78 16.27 8.95
N GLN A 58 19.66 16.12 9.67
CA GLN A 58 19.30 17.08 10.71
C GLN A 58 20.22 16.95 11.93
N THR A 59 20.77 18.07 12.39
CA THR A 59 21.53 18.11 13.61
C THR A 59 20.65 17.84 14.83
N ILE A 60 21.08 16.93 15.69
CA ILE A 60 20.41 16.61 16.95
C ILE A 60 21.38 16.80 18.13
N LYS A 61 20.84 17.19 19.27
CA LYS A 61 21.59 17.28 20.53
C LYS A 61 21.10 16.19 21.47
N ILE A 62 21.99 15.33 21.94
CA ILE A 62 21.72 14.28 22.92
C ILE A 62 22.79 14.39 24.00
N ASP A 63 22.40 14.53 25.26
CA ASP A 63 23.29 14.60 26.42
C ASP A 63 24.46 15.58 26.21
N GLU A 64 24.17 16.83 25.78
CA GLU A 64 25.12 17.89 25.47
C GLU A 64 26.02 17.67 24.24
N GLN A 65 26.00 16.49 23.62
CA GLN A 65 26.72 16.22 22.38
C GLN A 65 25.86 16.56 21.14
N ILE A 66 26.51 17.15 20.16
CA ILE A 66 25.88 17.51 18.87
C ILE A 66 26.25 16.46 17.83
N TYR A 67 25.23 15.90 17.17
CA TYR A 67 25.38 14.95 16.09
C TYR A 67 24.88 15.56 14.78
N GLU A 68 25.71 15.55 13.75
CA GLU A 68 25.39 16.08 12.41
C GLU A 68 24.66 15.05 11.54
N GLY A 69 23.70 14.39 12.09
CA GLY A 69 22.90 13.41 11.38
C GLY A 69 22.81 12.08 12.12
N TYR A 70 21.82 11.30 11.70
CA TYR A 70 21.59 9.97 12.25
C TYR A 70 20.89 9.07 11.23
N THR A 71 20.97 7.78 11.42
CA THR A 71 20.32 6.79 10.55
C THR A 71 19.11 6.18 11.25
N ILE A 72 17.97 6.17 10.57
CA ILE A 72 16.76 5.48 11.02
C ILE A 72 16.66 4.15 10.28
N PRO A 73 16.83 3.01 10.98
CA PRO A 73 16.60 1.71 10.37
C PRO A 73 15.08 1.47 10.21
N ASN A 74 14.66 1.08 9.02
CA ASN A 74 13.29 0.71 8.72
C ASN A 74 13.27 -0.72 8.21
N ASN A 75 12.40 -1.55 8.79
CA ASN A 75 12.19 -2.93 8.38
C ASN A 75 10.73 -3.13 8.01
N PHE A 76 10.48 -3.76 6.86
CA PHE A 76 9.14 -4.08 6.39
C PHE A 76 9.18 -5.28 5.45
N ARG A 77 8.00 -5.76 5.04
CA ARG A 77 7.89 -6.85 4.07
C ARG A 77 7.37 -6.36 2.73
N ALA A 78 7.84 -7.00 1.67
CA ALA A 78 7.26 -6.92 0.34
C ALA A 78 6.87 -8.31 -0.14
N TYR A 79 5.90 -8.42 -1.02
CA TYR A 79 5.35 -9.67 -1.51
C TYR A 79 5.23 -9.61 -3.03
N HIS A 80 5.98 -10.44 -3.71
CA HIS A 80 6.03 -10.51 -5.16
C HIS A 80 5.08 -11.58 -5.68
N PHE A 81 4.17 -11.18 -6.52
CA PHE A 81 3.21 -12.01 -7.24
C PHE A 81 3.56 -12.00 -8.72
N GLU A 82 4.31 -12.97 -9.17
CA GLU A 82 4.81 -13.06 -10.54
C GLU A 82 3.66 -13.18 -11.56
N SER A 83 2.67 -14.03 -11.27
CA SER A 83 1.49 -14.25 -12.13
C SER A 83 0.71 -12.97 -12.43
N GLU A 84 0.68 -12.04 -11.48
CA GLU A 84 -0.04 -10.76 -11.59
C GLU A 84 0.88 -9.60 -12.00
N LYS A 85 2.19 -9.83 -12.07
CA LYS A 85 3.22 -8.80 -12.32
C LYS A 85 3.12 -7.63 -11.35
N ILE A 86 2.88 -7.93 -10.07
CA ILE A 86 2.80 -6.92 -9.01
C ILE A 86 3.72 -7.27 -7.84
N ILE A 87 4.07 -6.22 -7.11
CA ILE A 87 4.68 -6.32 -5.79
C ILE A 87 3.87 -5.48 -4.80
N ILE A 88 3.64 -6.03 -3.63
CA ILE A 88 2.85 -5.41 -2.55
C ILE A 88 3.79 -5.09 -1.40
N PHE A 89 3.91 -3.82 -1.01
CA PHE A 89 4.76 -3.34 0.07
C PHE A 89 3.92 -3.08 1.33
N ASN A 90 4.24 -3.77 2.42
CA ASN A 90 3.61 -3.54 3.73
C ASN A 90 4.40 -2.47 4.49
N SER A 91 4.29 -1.21 4.07
CA SER A 91 4.99 -0.08 4.70
C SER A 91 4.23 1.23 4.49
N SER A 92 4.69 2.33 5.09
CA SER A 92 4.11 3.65 4.83
C SER A 92 4.37 4.12 3.39
N LYS A 93 3.50 4.99 2.87
CA LYS A 93 3.63 5.56 1.50
C LYS A 93 4.98 6.24 1.29
N THR A 94 5.43 7.02 2.26
CA THR A 94 6.70 7.75 2.20
C THR A 94 7.86 6.77 2.10
N LEU A 95 7.90 5.78 3.01
CA LEU A 95 8.94 4.77 3.03
C LEU A 95 8.97 3.96 1.73
N THR A 96 7.81 3.48 1.26
CA THR A 96 7.71 2.77 -0.03
C THR A 96 8.25 3.61 -1.18
N ASN A 97 7.89 4.89 -1.28
CA ASN A 97 8.33 5.72 -2.39
C ASN A 97 9.85 6.01 -2.36
N GLU A 98 10.43 6.25 -1.18
CA GLU A 98 11.88 6.44 -1.02
C GLU A 98 12.66 5.18 -1.37
N PHE A 99 12.18 4.02 -0.90
CA PHE A 99 12.75 2.71 -1.21
C PHE A 99 12.74 2.42 -2.73
N LEU A 100 11.59 2.62 -3.38
CA LEU A 100 11.44 2.41 -4.82
C LEU A 100 12.26 3.39 -5.66
N LYS A 101 12.42 4.64 -5.18
CA LYS A 101 13.28 5.63 -5.84
C LYS A 101 14.72 5.13 -5.88
N LEU A 102 15.24 4.61 -4.78
CA LEU A 102 16.60 4.10 -4.71
C LEU A 102 16.79 2.85 -5.57
N LEU A 103 15.84 1.91 -5.60
CA LEU A 103 15.86 0.76 -6.51
C LEU A 103 15.88 1.19 -7.97
N LYS A 104 15.08 2.20 -8.35
CA LYS A 104 15.10 2.74 -9.71
C LYS A 104 16.45 3.36 -10.07
N GLU A 105 17.03 4.14 -9.18
CA GLU A 105 18.29 4.85 -9.42
C GLU A 105 19.48 3.89 -9.55
N LYS A 106 19.55 2.87 -8.71
CA LYS A 106 20.70 1.96 -8.60
C LYS A 106 20.54 0.70 -9.43
N GLU A 107 19.38 0.06 -9.38
CA GLU A 107 19.12 -1.23 -10.04
C GLU A 107 18.37 -1.11 -11.36
N LYS A 108 17.96 0.12 -11.75
CA LYS A 108 17.17 0.39 -12.97
C LYS A 108 15.82 -0.34 -13.03
N ILE A 109 15.28 -0.74 -11.88
CA ILE A 109 13.98 -1.40 -11.78
C ILE A 109 12.89 -0.34 -11.84
N GLU A 110 11.94 -0.49 -12.77
CA GLU A 110 10.83 0.44 -12.92
C GLU A 110 9.56 -0.10 -12.28
N PHE A 111 8.96 0.75 -11.44
CA PHE A 111 7.69 0.46 -10.79
C PHE A 111 6.63 1.49 -11.19
N GLU A 112 5.45 0.99 -11.50
CA GLU A 112 4.30 1.82 -11.84
C GLU A 112 3.25 1.75 -10.72
N LYS A 113 2.61 2.89 -10.42
CA LYS A 113 1.49 2.93 -9.49
C LYS A 113 0.25 2.33 -10.17
N VAL A 114 -0.49 1.56 -9.41
CA VAL A 114 -1.84 1.14 -9.81
C VAL A 114 -2.81 2.27 -9.43
N ASN A 115 -3.47 2.89 -10.39
CA ASN A 115 -4.47 3.92 -10.12
C ASN A 115 -5.85 3.27 -10.04
N PHE A 116 -6.47 3.31 -8.87
CA PHE A 116 -7.83 2.78 -8.68
C PHE A 116 -8.88 3.80 -9.11
N ASP A 117 -9.80 3.39 -9.97
CA ASP A 117 -11.01 4.15 -10.29
C ASP A 117 -12.04 3.92 -9.17
N LEU A 118 -12.02 4.82 -8.18
CA LEU A 118 -12.86 4.70 -6.99
C LEU A 118 -14.37 4.77 -7.33
N LYS A 119 -14.73 5.46 -8.43
CA LYS A 119 -16.12 5.53 -8.89
C LYS A 119 -16.56 4.19 -9.42
N LYS A 120 -15.82 3.59 -10.35
CA LYS A 120 -16.14 2.25 -10.88
C LYS A 120 -16.21 1.18 -9.79
N ILE A 121 -15.34 1.26 -8.77
CA ILE A 121 -15.35 0.34 -7.64
C ILE A 121 -16.68 0.46 -6.87
N LEU A 122 -17.16 1.67 -6.59
CA LEU A 122 -18.43 1.87 -5.90
C LEU A 122 -19.64 1.49 -6.76
N ASP A 123 -19.58 1.71 -8.07
CA ASP A 123 -20.65 1.37 -9.01
C ASP A 123 -20.78 -0.15 -9.23
N SER A 124 -19.78 -0.95 -8.87
CA SER A 124 -19.71 -2.40 -9.15
C SER A 124 -20.71 -3.26 -8.37
N ARG A 125 -21.55 -2.70 -7.52
CA ARG A 125 -22.59 -3.38 -6.69
C ARG A 125 -22.07 -4.50 -5.75
N THR A 126 -20.80 -4.81 -5.78
CA THR A 126 -20.19 -5.84 -4.93
C THR A 126 -19.68 -5.30 -3.60
N THR A 127 -19.82 -3.99 -3.39
CA THR A 127 -19.27 -3.28 -2.24
C THR A 127 -20.31 -2.37 -1.61
N MET A 128 -20.28 -2.27 -0.28
CA MET A 128 -21.05 -1.29 0.47
C MET A 128 -20.10 -0.21 0.96
N SER A 129 -20.32 1.05 0.58
CA SER A 129 -19.49 2.13 1.08
C SER A 129 -19.80 2.42 2.55
N LYS A 130 -18.74 2.54 3.34
CA LYS A 130 -18.76 2.88 4.78
C LYS A 130 -18.16 4.24 5.08
N GLY A 131 -17.40 4.78 4.13
CA GLY A 131 -16.78 6.08 4.29
C GLY A 131 -16.17 6.57 2.99
N MET A 132 -16.01 7.88 2.91
CA MET A 132 -15.38 8.56 1.78
C MET A 132 -14.60 9.77 2.26
N HIS A 133 -13.39 9.94 1.76
CA HIS A 133 -12.55 11.10 2.02
C HIS A 133 -12.19 11.78 0.70
N PHE A 134 -12.35 13.09 0.65
CA PHE A 134 -12.10 13.86 -0.56
C PHE A 134 -11.53 15.25 -0.26
N LYS A 135 -10.84 15.79 -1.25
CA LYS A 135 -10.36 17.18 -1.23
C LYS A 135 -11.55 18.12 -1.41
N HIS A 136 -11.57 19.19 -0.65
CA HIS A 136 -12.58 20.24 -0.75
C HIS A 136 -12.03 21.46 -1.47
N ALA A 137 -12.90 22.16 -2.20
CA ALA A 137 -12.50 23.35 -2.98
C ALA A 137 -12.43 24.64 -2.14
N ASP A 138 -12.97 24.63 -0.92
CA ASP A 138 -12.94 25.77 -0.01
C ASP A 138 -11.50 26.00 0.50
N ALA A 139 -11.04 27.25 0.42
CA ALA A 139 -9.69 27.64 0.84
C ALA A 139 -9.38 27.32 2.33
N ASN A 140 -10.41 27.31 3.18
CA ASN A 140 -10.31 27.07 4.61
C ASN A 140 -10.52 25.58 4.99
N VAL A 141 -10.96 24.74 4.04
CA VAL A 141 -11.25 23.32 4.26
C VAL A 141 -10.44 22.46 3.30
N ARG A 142 -9.36 21.86 3.78
CA ARG A 142 -8.49 21.04 2.91
C ARG A 142 -9.16 19.74 2.44
N SER A 143 -9.96 19.14 3.30
CA SER A 143 -10.62 17.86 3.01
C SER A 143 -11.84 17.65 3.88
N LYS A 144 -12.75 16.78 3.42
CA LYS A 144 -13.91 16.31 4.16
C LYS A 144 -13.91 14.79 4.21
N SER A 145 -14.53 14.25 5.25
CA SER A 145 -14.76 12.82 5.41
C SER A 145 -16.20 12.57 5.80
N PHE A 146 -16.83 11.66 5.09
CA PHE A 146 -18.16 11.13 5.46
C PHE A 146 -18.04 9.69 5.92
N HIS A 147 -18.82 9.32 6.91
CA HIS A 147 -18.91 7.97 7.46
C HIS A 147 -20.38 7.57 7.59
N GLY A 148 -20.71 6.35 7.24
CA GLY A 148 -22.09 5.85 7.27
C GLY A 148 -22.27 4.63 6.39
N ILE A 149 -23.50 4.46 5.88
CA ILE A 149 -23.85 3.39 4.93
C ILE A 149 -24.23 4.05 3.61
N ASN A 150 -23.70 3.53 2.49
CA ASN A 150 -23.96 4.07 1.15
C ASN A 150 -23.61 5.57 1.05
N VAL A 151 -22.43 5.92 1.56
CA VAL A 151 -21.98 7.32 1.69
C VAL A 151 -21.92 8.02 0.32
N GLU A 152 -21.72 7.27 -0.76
CA GLU A 152 -21.68 7.77 -2.14
C GLU A 152 -23.01 8.40 -2.59
N LYS A 153 -24.11 8.09 -1.91
CA LYS A 153 -25.45 8.68 -2.20
C LYS A 153 -25.65 10.07 -1.60
N ASN A 154 -24.73 10.55 -0.76
CA ASN A 154 -24.76 11.92 -0.28
C ASN A 154 -24.37 12.86 -1.43
N LEU A 155 -25.14 13.93 -1.66
CA LEU A 155 -24.97 14.85 -2.79
C LEU A 155 -23.55 15.44 -2.88
N GLU A 156 -22.93 15.78 -1.75
CA GLU A 156 -21.59 16.33 -1.74
C GLU A 156 -20.52 15.26 -2.04
N ALA A 157 -20.71 14.05 -1.51
CA ALA A 157 -19.84 12.90 -1.78
C ALA A 157 -19.96 12.46 -3.25
N GLU A 158 -21.15 12.42 -3.82
CA GLU A 158 -21.40 12.14 -5.23
C GLU A 158 -20.72 13.17 -6.13
N SER A 159 -20.88 14.46 -5.82
CA SER A 159 -20.21 15.54 -6.54
C SER A 159 -18.69 15.39 -6.48
N ALA A 160 -18.12 15.09 -5.31
CA ALA A 160 -16.69 14.87 -5.16
C ALA A 160 -16.19 13.65 -5.96
N LEU A 161 -17.01 12.59 -6.05
CA LEU A 161 -16.72 11.38 -6.82
C LEU A 161 -16.70 11.68 -8.31
N ASN A 162 -17.72 12.38 -8.82
CA ASN A 162 -17.85 12.77 -10.23
C ASN A 162 -16.72 13.72 -10.67
N ASN A 163 -16.27 14.60 -9.79
CA ASN A 163 -15.16 15.53 -10.04
C ASN A 163 -13.76 14.93 -9.83
N GLY A 164 -13.68 13.64 -9.45
CA GLY A 164 -12.40 12.96 -9.22
C GLY A 164 -11.62 13.45 -7.99
N ASN A 165 -12.26 14.15 -7.06
CA ASN A 165 -11.66 14.72 -5.85
C ASN A 165 -11.51 13.71 -4.71
N VAL A 166 -12.14 12.53 -4.82
CA VAL A 166 -12.06 11.46 -3.82
C VAL A 166 -10.65 10.91 -3.78
N THR A 167 -10.10 10.80 -2.58
CA THR A 167 -8.72 10.33 -2.33
C THR A 167 -8.68 8.91 -1.80
N TYR A 168 -9.65 8.51 -1.00
CA TYR A 168 -9.88 7.12 -0.60
C TYR A 168 -11.34 6.86 -0.25
N ILE A 169 -11.72 5.59 -0.32
CA ILE A 169 -13.01 5.06 0.10
C ILE A 169 -12.81 3.98 1.15
N THR A 170 -13.75 3.88 2.06
CA THR A 170 -13.89 2.75 2.99
C THR A 170 -15.05 1.91 2.52
N ILE A 171 -14.81 0.65 2.26
CA ILE A 171 -15.84 -0.29 1.79
C ILE A 171 -15.92 -1.51 2.70
N SER A 172 -17.07 -2.13 2.72
CA SER A 172 -17.29 -3.45 3.30
C SER A 172 -17.40 -4.46 2.16
N MET A 173 -16.63 -5.53 2.26
CA MET A 173 -16.62 -6.62 1.28
C MET A 173 -16.94 -7.94 1.96
N ASP A 174 -17.74 -8.75 1.27
CA ASP A 174 -18.00 -10.12 1.66
C ASP A 174 -16.85 -11.03 1.20
N ILE A 175 -16.30 -11.77 2.16
CA ILE A 175 -15.16 -12.66 1.94
C ILE A 175 -15.54 -14.05 2.44
N PRO A 176 -15.35 -15.08 1.61
CA PRO A 176 -15.51 -16.46 2.04
C PRO A 176 -14.47 -16.76 3.14
N ALA A 177 -14.91 -17.31 4.26
CA ALA A 177 -14.04 -17.80 5.32
C ALA A 177 -14.69 -19.03 5.96
N ASN A 178 -14.05 -20.20 5.88
CA ASN A 178 -14.49 -21.44 6.53
C ASN A 178 -16.00 -21.74 6.34
N ASP A 179 -16.44 -21.81 5.09
CA ASP A 179 -17.83 -22.04 4.69
C ASP A 179 -18.85 -20.97 5.14
N GLN A 180 -18.36 -19.85 5.68
CA GLN A 180 -19.17 -18.69 6.04
C GLN A 180 -18.73 -17.46 5.27
N ILE A 181 -19.68 -16.59 4.97
CA ILE A 181 -19.36 -15.27 4.42
C ILE A 181 -19.11 -14.31 5.59
N THR A 182 -17.91 -13.77 5.68
CA THR A 182 -17.57 -12.75 6.67
C THR A 182 -17.39 -11.39 6.02
N GLN A 183 -17.98 -10.36 6.64
CA GLN A 183 -17.83 -8.99 6.15
C GLN A 183 -16.55 -8.36 6.68
N LYS A 184 -15.68 -7.88 5.79
CA LYS A 184 -14.43 -7.20 6.15
C LYS A 184 -14.44 -5.77 5.64
N THR A 185 -13.93 -4.86 6.46
CA THR A 185 -13.83 -3.44 6.14
C THR A 185 -12.42 -3.12 5.68
N ILE A 186 -12.32 -2.47 4.53
CA ILE A 186 -11.05 -2.07 3.90
C ILE A 186 -11.11 -0.63 3.42
N ASN A 187 -9.97 0.04 3.40
CA ASN A 187 -9.78 1.34 2.77
C ASN A 187 -9.03 1.15 1.45
N ILE A 188 -9.53 1.75 0.39
CA ILE A 188 -8.89 1.77 -0.93
C ILE A 188 -8.56 3.22 -1.27
N SER A 189 -7.29 3.51 -1.50
CA SER A 189 -6.82 4.84 -1.91
C SER A 189 -6.64 4.89 -3.42
N LYS A 190 -7.01 6.01 -4.04
CA LYS A 190 -6.76 6.29 -5.47
C LYS A 190 -5.31 6.01 -5.89
N ASN A 191 -4.36 6.16 -4.99
CA ASN A 191 -2.92 6.04 -5.26
C ASN A 191 -2.34 4.66 -4.85
N SER A 192 -2.92 3.57 -5.29
CA SER A 192 -2.36 2.21 -5.15
C SER A 192 -2.24 1.68 -3.72
N SER A 193 -3.03 2.10 -2.75
CA SER A 193 -2.96 1.46 -1.45
C SER A 193 -4.29 0.86 -1.01
N ILE A 194 -4.20 -0.32 -0.41
CA ILE A 194 -5.28 -1.02 0.26
C ILE A 194 -4.88 -1.16 1.74
N SER A 195 -5.76 -0.77 2.65
CA SER A 195 -5.53 -0.92 4.08
C SER A 195 -6.68 -1.69 4.71
N VAL A 196 -6.35 -2.74 5.45
CA VAL A 196 -7.36 -3.55 6.14
C VAL A 196 -7.68 -2.91 7.48
N VAL A 197 -8.96 -2.57 7.68
CA VAL A 197 -9.48 -1.97 8.92
C VAL A 197 -9.89 -3.06 9.89
N SER A 198 -10.51 -4.14 9.39
CA SER A 198 -10.89 -5.29 10.21
C SER A 198 -9.66 -5.98 10.80
N LYS A 199 -9.75 -6.38 12.08
CA LYS A 199 -8.70 -7.16 12.73
C LYS A 199 -8.70 -8.59 12.17
N LEU A 200 -7.54 -9.08 11.74
CA LEU A 200 -7.29 -10.45 11.31
C LEU A 200 -6.22 -11.07 12.22
N GLU A 201 -6.12 -12.39 12.21
CA GLU A 201 -5.25 -13.13 13.14
C GLU A 201 -3.79 -13.17 12.68
N THR A 202 -3.57 -13.36 11.38
CA THR A 202 -2.24 -13.57 10.82
C THR A 202 -1.90 -12.56 9.73
N GLU A 203 -0.61 -12.35 9.48
CA GLU A 203 -0.14 -11.49 8.38
C GLU A 203 -0.56 -12.06 7.01
N GLU A 204 -0.60 -13.36 6.88
CA GLU A 204 -1.05 -14.05 5.66
C GLU A 204 -2.51 -13.76 5.36
N SER A 205 -3.40 -13.79 6.38
CA SER A 205 -4.81 -13.41 6.22
C SER A 205 -4.98 -11.95 5.78
N TYR A 206 -4.14 -11.03 6.27
CA TYR A 206 -4.14 -9.65 5.79
C TYR A 206 -3.72 -9.56 4.32
N LEU A 207 -2.66 -10.27 3.94
CA LEU A 207 -2.14 -10.28 2.57
C LEU A 207 -3.13 -10.91 1.61
N GLU A 208 -3.76 -12.02 2.00
CA GLU A 208 -4.81 -12.71 1.25
C GLU A 208 -5.99 -11.76 0.98
N LEU A 209 -6.47 -11.06 2.02
CA LEU A 209 -7.55 -10.08 1.86
C LEU A 209 -7.16 -8.95 0.90
N VAL A 210 -5.94 -8.43 1.00
CA VAL A 210 -5.42 -7.39 0.10
C VAL A 210 -5.34 -7.89 -1.33
N LEU A 211 -4.80 -9.09 -1.54
CA LEU A 211 -4.71 -9.71 -2.87
C LEU A 211 -6.09 -9.93 -3.47
N ASN A 212 -7.02 -10.52 -2.71
CA ASN A 212 -8.38 -10.78 -3.16
C ASN A 212 -9.13 -9.50 -3.50
N THR A 213 -8.95 -8.46 -2.69
CA THR A 213 -9.48 -7.14 -3.00
C THR A 213 -8.91 -6.64 -4.32
N TYR A 214 -7.59 -6.68 -4.49
CA TYR A 214 -6.94 -6.24 -5.73
C TYR A 214 -7.45 -7.02 -6.94
N LEU A 215 -7.54 -8.34 -6.87
CA LEU A 215 -8.01 -9.20 -7.96
C LEU A 215 -9.46 -8.90 -8.35
N LYS A 216 -10.34 -8.64 -7.38
CA LYS A 216 -11.73 -8.27 -7.65
C LYS A 216 -11.88 -6.90 -8.33
N ILE A 217 -10.98 -5.96 -8.05
CA ILE A 217 -11.10 -4.60 -8.57
C ILE A 217 -10.17 -4.32 -9.76
N LYS A 218 -9.20 -5.18 -10.06
CA LYS A 218 -8.22 -4.94 -11.14
C LYS A 218 -8.85 -4.79 -12.52
N ASP A 219 -9.96 -5.48 -12.77
CA ASP A 219 -10.68 -5.41 -14.05
C ASP A 219 -11.53 -4.13 -14.19
N LEU A 220 -11.59 -3.34 -13.13
CA LEU A 220 -12.25 -2.02 -13.09
C LEU A 220 -11.25 -0.86 -13.28
N LEU A 221 -9.95 -1.19 -13.50
CA LEU A 221 -8.87 -0.20 -13.64
C LEU A 221 -8.80 0.42 -15.04
#